data_75bf9986502252f3187d1de63d08f623
#
_entry.id   75bf9986502252f3187d1de63d08f623
#
_cell.length_a   1.000
_cell.length_b   1.000
_cell.length_c   1.000
_cell.angle_alpha   90.00
_cell.angle_beta   90.00
_cell.angle_gamma   90.00
#
_symmetry.space_group_name_H-M   'P 1'
#
loop_
_entity.id
_entity.type
_entity.pdbx_description
1 polymer ?
#
loop_
_entity_poly.entity_id
_entity_poly.type
_entity_poly.pdbx_seq_one_letter_code
_entity_poly.pdbx_strand_id
1 'polypeptide(L)'
;MKLIDKLLISLGFIILMGFGLINFFSIEKLKGHHAERYDKYTYAYDCIKEAEITYWDYKCALVNEVQTYINTIAPSSNLRGYALVEECEKYSVDICFSLSQAEIESHFGTKGVASKLNSVFNVGIYDGKTAEEIDNKYKFDYPNESIEPYLKLLNERYLVNKTEQDLMNEFVDINGNRYASNPNYENMISDKYKYITENTKIIEYHDMMKSWAIKCHR
;
A
#
# COMPACT_ATOMS: atom_id res chain seq x y z
N MET A 1 1.41 40.35 75.75
CA MET A 1 0.83 40.12 74.37
C MET A 1 -0.67 40.25 74.56
N LYS A 2 -1.25 41.23 73.86
CA LYS A 2 -2.68 41.54 73.95
C LYS A 2 -3.49 40.42 73.21
N LEU A 3 -4.71 40.20 73.67
CA LEU A 3 -5.61 39.17 73.09
C LEU A 3 -5.72 39.28 71.56
N ILE A 4 -5.69 40.48 71.05
CA ILE A 4 -5.72 40.82 69.64
C ILE A 4 -4.53 40.24 68.87
N ASP A 5 -3.31 40.28 69.43
CA ASP A 5 -2.10 39.77 68.80
C ASP A 5 -2.16 38.25 68.66
N LYS A 6 -2.74 37.54 69.64
CA LYS A 6 -2.95 36.06 69.54
C LYS A 6 -3.98 35.68 68.51
N LEU A 7 -5.05 36.48 68.33
CA LEU A 7 -6.09 36.26 67.32
C LEU A 7 -5.55 36.50 65.90
N LEU A 8 -4.75 37.53 65.69
CA LEU A 8 -4.12 37.83 64.39
C LEU A 8 -3.10 36.73 64.01
N ILE A 9 -2.33 36.20 64.95
CA ILE A 9 -1.37 35.11 64.67
C ILE A 9 -2.12 33.82 64.31
N SER A 10 -3.21 33.50 65.03
CA SER A 10 -4.00 32.29 64.72
C SER A 10 -4.72 32.39 63.40
N LEU A 11 -5.25 33.57 63.00
CA LEU A 11 -5.88 33.79 61.72
C LEU A 11 -4.89 33.69 60.55
N GLY A 12 -3.68 34.22 60.73
CA GLY A 12 -2.59 34.12 59.78
C GLY A 12 -2.16 32.64 59.53
N PHE A 13 -2.13 31.84 60.60
CA PHE A 13 -1.80 30.41 60.47
C PHE A 13 -2.88 29.60 59.74
N ILE A 14 -4.17 29.90 59.96
CA ILE A 14 -5.30 29.29 59.27
C ILE A 14 -5.29 29.63 57.76
N ILE A 15 -5.00 30.85 57.40
CA ILE A 15 -4.89 31.34 56.03
C ILE A 15 -3.70 30.64 55.34
N LEU A 16 -2.54 30.57 55.96
CA LEU A 16 -1.36 29.87 55.42
C LEU A 16 -1.58 28.38 55.21
N MET A 17 -2.24 27.71 56.18
CA MET A 17 -2.60 26.28 56.05
C MET A 17 -3.64 26.07 54.96
N GLY A 18 -4.63 26.97 54.79
CA GLY A 18 -5.61 26.92 53.73
C GLY A 18 -4.98 27.08 52.32
N PHE A 19 -4.05 28.02 52.16
CA PHE A 19 -3.30 28.19 50.90
C PHE A 19 -2.38 27.00 50.60
N GLY A 20 -1.75 26.41 51.61
CA GLY A 20 -0.92 25.21 51.46
C GLY A 20 -1.73 24.00 51.00
N LEU A 21 -2.91 23.76 51.56
CA LEU A 21 -3.80 22.67 51.15
C LEU A 21 -4.36 22.87 49.73
N ILE A 22 -4.79 24.07 49.38
CA ILE A 22 -5.32 24.39 48.04
C ILE A 22 -4.22 24.14 47.00
N ASN A 23 -3.01 24.60 47.22
CA ASN A 23 -1.89 24.36 46.33
C ASN A 23 -1.52 22.86 46.22
N PHE A 24 -1.53 22.14 47.34
CA PHE A 24 -1.24 20.71 47.35
C PHE A 24 -2.26 19.90 46.52
N PHE A 25 -3.56 20.13 46.72
CA PHE A 25 -4.61 19.48 45.92
C PHE A 25 -4.56 19.88 44.45
N SER A 26 -4.19 21.12 44.14
CA SER A 26 -4.02 21.58 42.75
C SER A 26 -2.83 20.91 42.07
N ILE A 27 -1.72 20.71 42.79
CA ILE A 27 -0.53 20.02 42.27
C ILE A 27 -0.79 18.53 42.06
N GLU A 28 -1.50 17.87 43.00
CA GLU A 28 -1.85 16.45 42.82
C GLU A 28 -2.81 16.24 41.67
N LYS A 29 -3.81 17.11 41.50
CA LYS A 29 -4.72 17.05 40.37
C LYS A 29 -4.01 17.29 39.03
N LEU A 30 -3.03 18.19 38.99
CA LEU A 30 -2.19 18.43 37.81
C LEU A 30 -1.30 17.22 37.52
N LYS A 31 -0.71 16.58 38.52
CA LYS A 31 0.08 15.35 38.37
C LYS A 31 -0.77 14.20 37.83
N GLY A 32 -1.99 14.03 38.37
CA GLY A 32 -2.93 13.02 37.87
C GLY A 32 -3.28 13.22 36.38
N HIS A 33 -3.61 14.46 35.99
CA HIS A 33 -3.87 14.76 34.59
C HIS A 33 -2.65 14.60 33.66
N HIS A 34 -1.45 14.88 34.14
CA HIS A 34 -0.23 14.65 33.39
C HIS A 34 0.07 13.15 33.24
N ALA A 35 -0.10 12.35 34.30
CA ALA A 35 0.09 10.92 34.23
C ALA A 35 -0.92 10.25 33.29
N GLU A 36 -2.21 10.59 33.42
CA GLU A 36 -3.26 10.05 32.54
C GLU A 36 -3.05 10.43 31.05
N ARG A 37 -2.58 11.64 30.79
CA ARG A 37 -2.25 12.09 29.45
C ARG A 37 -0.99 11.39 28.92
N TYR A 38 0.02 11.20 29.74
CA TYR A 38 1.24 10.49 29.38
C TYR A 38 0.94 9.02 29.02
N ASP A 39 0.16 8.32 29.84
CA ASP A 39 -0.25 6.95 29.58
C ASP A 39 -1.03 6.82 28.26
N LYS A 40 -1.93 7.76 27.98
CA LYS A 40 -2.68 7.78 26.73
C LYS A 40 -1.78 7.97 25.50
N TYR A 41 -0.79 8.85 25.57
CA TYR A 41 0.17 9.04 24.48
C TYR A 41 1.12 7.85 24.31
N THR A 42 1.57 7.26 25.40
CA THR A 42 2.41 6.06 25.37
C THR A 42 1.66 4.89 24.75
N TYR A 43 0.41 4.65 25.18
CA TYR A 43 -0.45 3.62 24.60
C TYR A 43 -0.69 3.84 23.10
N ALA A 44 -1.00 5.07 22.69
CA ALA A 44 -1.20 5.40 21.27
C ALA A 44 0.08 5.19 20.44
N TYR A 45 1.24 5.55 20.98
CA TYR A 45 2.54 5.33 20.35
C TYR A 45 2.86 3.85 20.20
N ASP A 46 2.64 3.04 21.23
CA ASP A 46 2.88 1.60 21.20
C ASP A 46 1.94 0.90 20.20
N CYS A 47 0.65 1.30 20.16
CA CYS A 47 -0.30 0.80 19.16
C CYS A 47 0.12 1.14 17.73
N ILE A 48 0.59 2.37 17.48
CA ILE A 48 1.06 2.79 16.15
C ILE A 48 2.30 1.98 15.76
N LYS A 49 3.25 1.81 16.67
CA LYS A 49 4.49 1.07 16.43
C LYS A 49 4.22 -0.41 16.16
N GLU A 50 3.33 -1.05 16.92
CA GLU A 50 2.92 -2.44 16.72
C GLU A 50 2.21 -2.61 15.37
N ALA A 51 1.33 -1.69 15.02
CA ALA A 51 0.64 -1.70 13.74
C ALA A 51 1.60 -1.49 12.56
N GLU A 52 2.59 -0.62 12.69
CA GLU A 52 3.62 -0.40 11.66
C GLU A 52 4.46 -1.67 11.45
N ILE A 53 4.92 -2.34 12.52
CA ILE A 53 5.66 -3.60 12.43
C ILE A 53 4.81 -4.65 11.71
N THR A 54 3.54 -4.80 12.07
CA THR A 54 2.64 -5.79 11.47
C THR A 54 2.37 -5.49 10.00
N TYR A 55 2.20 -4.23 9.62
CA TYR A 55 2.08 -3.81 8.22
C TYR A 55 3.29 -4.26 7.39
N TRP A 56 4.50 -3.99 7.89
CA TRP A 56 5.74 -4.37 7.20
C TRP A 56 5.93 -5.88 7.11
N ASP A 57 5.51 -6.64 8.12
CA ASP A 57 5.56 -8.11 8.10
C ASP A 57 4.66 -8.68 6.98
N TYR A 58 3.43 -8.17 6.86
CA TYR A 58 2.53 -8.58 5.77
C TYR A 58 3.00 -8.09 4.41
N LYS A 59 3.58 -6.89 4.32
CA LYS A 59 4.16 -6.39 3.07
C LYS A 59 5.34 -7.26 2.62
N CYS A 60 6.22 -7.65 3.52
CA CYS A 60 7.32 -8.58 3.21
C CYS A 60 6.80 -9.94 2.76
N ALA A 61 5.77 -10.48 3.41
CA ALA A 61 5.14 -11.74 3.03
C ALA A 61 4.50 -11.65 1.62
N LEU A 62 3.78 -10.56 1.34
CA LEU A 62 3.21 -10.27 0.03
C LEU A 62 4.27 -10.22 -1.07
N VAL A 63 5.34 -9.44 -0.86
CA VAL A 63 6.45 -9.33 -1.82
C VAL A 63 7.10 -10.68 -2.10
N ASN A 64 7.32 -11.49 -1.06
CA ASN A 64 7.89 -12.83 -1.20
C ASN A 64 6.97 -13.77 -1.98
N GLU A 65 5.67 -13.72 -1.74
CA GLU A 65 4.69 -14.54 -2.46
C GLU A 65 4.61 -14.14 -3.94
N VAL A 66 4.57 -12.84 -4.24
CA VAL A 66 4.61 -12.30 -5.62
C VAL A 66 5.90 -12.72 -6.32
N GLN A 67 7.06 -12.60 -5.68
CA GLN A 67 8.33 -13.01 -6.28
C GLN A 67 8.40 -14.52 -6.50
N THR A 68 7.87 -15.31 -5.56
CA THR A 68 7.78 -16.77 -5.68
C THR A 68 6.93 -17.18 -6.87
N TYR A 69 5.78 -16.55 -7.05
CA TYR A 69 4.92 -16.75 -8.21
C TYR A 69 5.65 -16.46 -9.52
N ILE A 70 6.25 -15.27 -9.64
CA ILE A 70 7.03 -14.88 -10.83
C ILE A 70 8.12 -15.90 -11.14
N ASN A 71 8.90 -16.28 -10.13
CA ASN A 71 10.01 -17.24 -10.29
C ASN A 71 9.55 -18.65 -10.66
N THR A 72 8.37 -19.05 -10.18
CA THR A 72 7.78 -20.37 -10.50
C THR A 72 7.33 -20.44 -11.95
N ILE A 73 6.69 -19.39 -12.44
CA ILE A 73 6.16 -19.31 -13.81
C ILE A 73 7.28 -18.98 -14.82
N ALA A 74 8.14 -18.02 -14.48
CA ALA A 74 9.20 -17.51 -15.36
C ALA A 74 10.54 -17.41 -14.62
N PRO A 75 11.27 -18.51 -14.40
CA PRO A 75 12.52 -18.53 -13.62
C PRO A 75 13.62 -17.62 -14.16
N SER A 76 13.58 -17.28 -15.45
CA SER A 76 14.54 -16.36 -16.10
C SER A 76 14.10 -14.90 -16.09
N SER A 77 12.97 -14.58 -15.48
CA SER A 77 12.50 -13.19 -15.37
C SER A 77 13.40 -12.36 -14.47
N ASN A 78 13.68 -11.14 -14.90
CA ASN A 78 14.34 -10.12 -14.09
C ASN A 78 13.34 -9.15 -13.44
N LEU A 79 12.04 -9.39 -13.57
CA LEU A 79 11.00 -8.61 -12.89
C LEU A 79 11.08 -8.85 -11.37
N ARG A 80 11.10 -7.76 -10.61
CA ARG A 80 11.15 -7.81 -9.15
C ARG A 80 9.75 -7.70 -8.55
N GLY A 81 9.34 -8.69 -7.76
CA GLY A 81 8.05 -8.68 -7.05
C GLY A 81 7.87 -7.45 -6.17
N TYR A 82 8.93 -7.01 -5.49
CA TYR A 82 8.94 -5.77 -4.74
C TYR A 82 8.52 -4.56 -5.59
N ALA A 83 9.12 -4.38 -6.77
CA ALA A 83 8.80 -3.23 -7.62
C ALA A 83 7.35 -3.28 -8.10
N LEU A 84 6.82 -4.47 -8.40
CA LEU A 84 5.42 -4.62 -8.81
C LEU A 84 4.46 -4.28 -7.65
N VAL A 85 4.73 -4.76 -6.43
CA VAL A 85 3.91 -4.47 -5.25
C VAL A 85 3.89 -2.97 -4.96
N GLU A 86 5.06 -2.31 -4.90
CA GLU A 86 5.16 -0.87 -4.62
C GLU A 86 4.40 -0.02 -5.65
N GLU A 87 4.58 -0.30 -6.94
CA GLU A 87 3.90 0.47 -7.97
C GLU A 87 2.39 0.19 -8.01
N CYS A 88 1.96 -1.07 -7.81
CA CYS A 88 0.53 -1.39 -7.71
C CYS A 88 -0.14 -0.67 -6.52
N GLU A 89 0.52 -0.58 -5.36
CA GLU A 89 0.03 0.19 -4.22
C GLU A 89 -0.08 1.69 -4.54
N LYS A 90 0.98 2.26 -5.13
CA LYS A 90 1.05 3.68 -5.52
C LYS A 90 -0.10 4.07 -6.47
N TYR A 91 -0.42 3.22 -7.43
CA TYR A 91 -1.47 3.44 -8.41
C TYR A 91 -2.83 2.86 -8.01
N SER A 92 -2.93 2.18 -6.86
CA SER A 92 -4.14 1.51 -6.36
C SER A 92 -4.72 0.48 -7.34
N VAL A 93 -3.86 -0.22 -8.07
CA VAL A 93 -4.23 -1.28 -9.03
C VAL A 93 -4.06 -2.64 -8.37
N ASP A 94 -4.97 -3.57 -8.66
CA ASP A 94 -4.92 -4.93 -8.13
C ASP A 94 -3.67 -5.69 -8.59
N ILE A 95 -2.95 -6.28 -7.62
CA ILE A 95 -1.68 -6.98 -7.87
C ILE A 95 -1.90 -8.25 -8.68
N CYS A 96 -2.96 -9.02 -8.39
CA CYS A 96 -3.28 -10.25 -9.11
C CYS A 96 -3.69 -9.97 -10.56
N PHE A 97 -4.39 -8.85 -10.79
CA PHE A 97 -4.70 -8.39 -12.14
C PHE A 97 -3.43 -8.02 -12.91
N SER A 98 -2.53 -7.26 -12.30
CA SER A 98 -1.24 -6.87 -12.91
C SER A 98 -0.35 -8.09 -13.20
N LEU A 99 -0.30 -9.08 -12.28
CA LEU A 99 0.42 -10.34 -12.50
C LEU A 99 -0.18 -11.13 -13.67
N SER A 100 -1.52 -11.18 -13.78
CA SER A 100 -2.20 -11.87 -14.88
C SER A 100 -1.84 -11.28 -16.23
N GLN A 101 -1.85 -9.95 -16.34
CA GLN A 101 -1.42 -9.27 -17.57
C GLN A 101 0.06 -9.49 -17.86
N ALA A 102 0.96 -9.31 -16.88
CA ALA A 102 2.39 -9.52 -17.06
C ALA A 102 2.73 -10.93 -17.59
N GLU A 103 2.00 -11.94 -17.11
CA GLU A 103 2.17 -13.31 -17.58
C GLU A 103 1.67 -13.47 -19.02
N ILE A 104 0.49 -12.97 -19.36
CA ILE A 104 -0.11 -13.11 -20.69
C ILE A 104 0.67 -12.33 -21.74
N GLU A 105 1.04 -11.09 -21.44
CA GLU A 105 1.70 -10.17 -22.37
C GLU A 105 3.09 -10.62 -22.78
N SER A 106 3.90 -11.07 -21.82
CA SER A 106 5.32 -11.31 -22.07
C SER A 106 5.92 -12.45 -21.28
N HIS A 107 5.10 -13.20 -20.53
CA HIS A 107 5.60 -14.19 -19.58
C HIS A 107 6.63 -13.55 -18.64
N PHE A 108 6.21 -12.46 -17.99
CA PHE A 108 7.03 -11.64 -17.11
C PHE A 108 8.32 -11.09 -17.77
N GLY A 109 8.22 -10.63 -19.01
CA GLY A 109 9.33 -10.06 -19.76
C GLY A 109 10.31 -11.06 -20.35
N THR A 110 9.96 -12.35 -20.39
CA THR A 110 10.88 -13.42 -20.89
C THR A 110 10.58 -13.89 -22.31
N LYS A 111 9.43 -13.50 -22.89
CA LYS A 111 9.00 -13.95 -24.23
C LYS A 111 8.67 -12.80 -25.18
N GLY A 112 8.73 -13.10 -26.48
CA GLY A 112 8.33 -12.21 -27.54
C GLY A 112 9.25 -11.00 -27.74
N VAL A 113 8.74 -9.98 -28.43
CA VAL A 113 9.46 -8.71 -28.67
C VAL A 113 9.71 -7.98 -27.36
N ALA A 114 8.78 -8.07 -26.42
CA ALA A 114 8.88 -7.49 -25.08
C ALA A 114 10.16 -7.88 -24.32
N SER A 115 10.62 -9.13 -24.47
CA SER A 115 11.84 -9.60 -23.80
C SER A 115 13.11 -8.87 -24.26
N LYS A 116 13.12 -8.33 -25.49
CA LYS A 116 14.24 -7.54 -26.04
C LYS A 116 14.17 -6.08 -25.61
N LEU A 117 13.02 -5.64 -25.14
CA LEU A 117 12.74 -4.24 -24.79
C LEU A 117 12.60 -4.04 -23.27
N ASN A 118 12.73 -5.09 -22.49
CA ASN A 118 12.40 -5.11 -21.05
C ASN A 118 10.99 -4.55 -20.75
N SER A 119 10.04 -4.74 -21.69
CA SER A 119 8.66 -4.25 -21.57
C SER A 119 7.74 -5.37 -21.10
N VAL A 120 7.49 -5.47 -19.81
CA VAL A 120 6.72 -6.58 -19.22
C VAL A 120 5.28 -6.61 -19.69
N PHE A 121 4.68 -5.46 -19.93
CA PHE A 121 3.24 -5.30 -20.23
C PHE A 121 2.95 -4.92 -21.70
N ASN A 122 3.91 -5.03 -22.60
CA ASN A 122 3.78 -4.70 -24.02
C ASN A 122 3.25 -3.29 -24.31
N VAL A 123 3.38 -2.33 -23.40
CA VAL A 123 2.90 -0.96 -23.62
C VAL A 123 3.58 -0.35 -24.84
N GLY A 124 2.76 0.12 -25.80
CA GLY A 124 3.25 0.72 -27.04
C GLY A 124 3.85 -0.26 -28.08
N ILE A 125 3.73 -1.56 -27.83
CA ILE A 125 4.14 -2.61 -28.76
C ILE A 125 2.90 -3.05 -29.55
N TYR A 126 2.97 -2.94 -30.88
CA TYR A 126 1.88 -3.27 -31.77
C TYR A 126 2.20 -4.52 -32.58
N ASP A 127 1.15 -5.27 -32.94
CA ASP A 127 1.27 -6.49 -33.73
C ASP A 127 2.06 -6.27 -35.04
N GLY A 128 2.97 -7.19 -35.32
CA GLY A 128 3.78 -7.20 -36.54
C GLY A 128 5.00 -6.28 -36.55
N LYS A 129 5.26 -5.52 -35.45
CA LYS A 129 6.46 -4.69 -35.34
C LYS A 129 7.63 -5.45 -34.73
N THR A 130 8.83 -5.14 -35.20
CA THR A 130 10.10 -5.58 -34.61
C THR A 130 10.53 -4.67 -33.47
N ALA A 131 11.50 -5.11 -32.65
CA ALA A 131 12.01 -4.29 -31.54
C ALA A 131 12.65 -2.97 -31.99
N GLU A 132 13.23 -2.95 -33.21
CA GLU A 132 13.83 -1.77 -33.82
C GLU A 132 12.80 -0.69 -34.18
N GLU A 133 11.59 -1.11 -34.56
CA GLU A 133 10.48 -0.24 -34.98
C GLU A 133 9.67 0.34 -33.83
N ILE A 134 9.93 -0.11 -32.59
CA ILE A 134 9.26 0.41 -31.41
C ILE A 134 9.93 1.72 -30.95
N ASP A 135 9.09 2.70 -30.58
CA ASP A 135 9.53 3.98 -30.04
C ASP A 135 10.43 3.77 -28.79
N ASN A 136 11.54 4.49 -28.74
CA ASN A 136 12.52 4.39 -27.66
C ASN A 136 11.94 4.61 -26.26
N LYS A 137 10.85 5.37 -26.13
CA LYS A 137 10.16 5.57 -24.85
C LYS A 137 9.52 4.30 -24.27
N TYR A 138 9.41 3.23 -25.06
CA TYR A 138 8.91 1.92 -24.65
C TYR A 138 10.02 0.86 -24.56
N LYS A 139 11.30 1.29 -24.64
CA LYS A 139 12.50 0.48 -24.43
C LYS A 139 13.08 0.82 -23.08
N PHE A 140 13.23 -0.15 -22.22
CA PHE A 140 13.66 0.03 -20.84
C PHE A 140 15.02 -0.64 -20.60
N ASP A 141 15.80 -0.08 -19.69
CA ASP A 141 17.06 -0.70 -19.28
C ASP A 141 16.79 -1.95 -18.40
N TYR A 142 15.73 -1.89 -17.61
CA TYR A 142 15.30 -2.99 -16.73
C TYR A 142 13.79 -3.22 -16.80
N PRO A 143 13.31 -4.48 -16.62
CA PRO A 143 11.88 -4.81 -16.68
C PRO A 143 11.01 -4.02 -15.69
N ASN A 144 11.55 -3.68 -14.51
CA ASN A 144 10.81 -2.93 -13.49
C ASN A 144 10.39 -1.54 -13.95
N GLU A 145 11.15 -0.91 -14.85
CA GLU A 145 10.86 0.43 -15.37
C GLU A 145 9.62 0.46 -16.25
N SER A 146 9.20 -0.70 -16.77
CA SER A 146 7.99 -0.81 -17.58
C SER A 146 6.70 -0.86 -16.76
N ILE A 147 6.77 -1.00 -15.43
CA ILE A 147 5.59 -1.12 -14.54
C ILE A 147 4.85 0.21 -14.47
N GLU A 148 5.54 1.30 -14.14
CA GLU A 148 4.92 2.62 -13.97
C GLU A 148 4.18 3.10 -15.24
N PRO A 149 4.78 3.06 -16.44
CA PRO A 149 4.07 3.44 -17.68
C PRO A 149 2.80 2.62 -17.93
N TYR A 150 2.82 1.33 -17.59
CA TYR A 150 1.65 0.46 -17.69
C TYR A 150 0.55 0.86 -16.71
N LEU A 151 0.86 1.01 -15.42
CA LEU A 151 -0.13 1.37 -14.41
C LEU A 151 -0.71 2.76 -14.63
N LYS A 152 0.12 3.69 -15.11
CA LYS A 152 -0.33 5.01 -15.52
C LYS A 152 -1.31 4.94 -16.70
N LEU A 153 -0.99 4.13 -17.71
CA LEU A 153 -1.89 3.88 -18.85
C LEU A 153 -3.23 3.30 -18.39
N LEU A 154 -3.21 2.32 -17.48
CA LEU A 154 -4.43 1.74 -16.91
C LEU A 154 -5.28 2.81 -16.23
N ASN A 155 -4.72 3.57 -15.30
CA ASN A 155 -5.46 4.57 -14.52
C ASN A 155 -5.98 5.72 -15.39
N GLU A 156 -5.20 6.19 -16.36
CA GLU A 156 -5.57 7.34 -17.19
C GLU A 156 -6.58 6.99 -18.30
N ARG A 157 -6.64 5.72 -18.72
CA ARG A 157 -7.44 5.35 -19.89
C ARG A 157 -8.43 4.22 -19.68
N TYR A 158 -8.10 3.22 -18.88
CA TYR A 158 -8.89 1.99 -18.79
C TYR A 158 -9.70 1.90 -17.49
N LEU A 159 -9.16 2.34 -16.35
CA LEU A 159 -9.83 2.29 -15.05
C LEU A 159 -10.64 3.56 -14.73
N VAL A 160 -10.80 4.47 -15.68
CA VAL A 160 -11.63 5.67 -15.49
C VAL A 160 -13.08 5.27 -15.27
N ASN A 161 -13.59 5.41 -14.04
CA ASN A 161 -14.91 4.96 -13.60
C ASN A 161 -15.18 3.45 -13.80
N LYS A 162 -14.12 2.64 -13.81
CA LYS A 162 -14.16 1.17 -13.94
C LYS A 162 -13.29 0.54 -12.86
N THR A 163 -13.55 -0.73 -12.59
CA THR A 163 -12.70 -1.61 -11.78
C THR A 163 -11.96 -2.59 -12.67
N GLU A 164 -10.97 -3.28 -12.12
CA GLU A 164 -10.29 -4.39 -12.80
C GLU A 164 -11.26 -5.51 -13.17
N GLN A 165 -12.30 -5.73 -12.36
CA GLN A 165 -13.36 -6.69 -12.69
C GLN A 165 -14.14 -6.29 -13.95
N ASP A 166 -14.40 -4.99 -14.14
CA ASP A 166 -15.02 -4.49 -15.37
C ASP A 166 -14.12 -4.72 -16.59
N LEU A 167 -12.80 -4.53 -16.42
CA LEU A 167 -11.83 -4.80 -17.48
C LEU A 167 -11.72 -6.28 -17.83
N MET A 168 -11.85 -7.18 -16.85
CA MET A 168 -11.90 -8.63 -17.12
C MET A 168 -13.16 -9.07 -17.87
N ASN A 169 -14.21 -8.26 -17.90
CA ASN A 169 -15.39 -8.50 -18.71
C ASN A 169 -15.28 -7.83 -20.09
N GLU A 170 -14.75 -6.60 -20.16
CA GLU A 170 -14.59 -5.83 -21.38
C GLU A 170 -13.39 -4.88 -21.25
N PHE A 171 -12.25 -5.25 -21.85
CA PHE A 171 -11.01 -4.49 -21.73
C PHE A 171 -10.90 -3.41 -22.80
N VAL A 172 -11.70 -2.37 -22.62
CA VAL A 172 -11.71 -1.19 -23.51
C VAL A 172 -11.39 0.08 -22.70
N ASP A 173 -10.70 1.01 -23.37
CA ASP A 173 -10.41 2.33 -22.81
C ASP A 173 -11.66 3.25 -22.81
N ILE A 174 -11.50 4.48 -22.30
CA ILE A 174 -12.58 5.49 -22.25
C ILE A 174 -13.13 5.89 -23.62
N ASN A 175 -12.43 5.56 -24.71
CA ASN A 175 -12.86 5.80 -26.09
C ASN A 175 -13.39 4.53 -26.78
N GLY A 176 -13.50 3.41 -26.06
CA GLY A 176 -13.96 2.13 -26.60
C GLY A 176 -12.89 1.34 -27.37
N ASN A 177 -11.61 1.75 -27.31
CA ASN A 177 -10.53 1.00 -27.96
C ASN A 177 -10.12 -0.19 -27.07
N ARG A 178 -10.03 -1.37 -27.66
CA ARG A 178 -9.56 -2.57 -26.98
C ARG A 178 -8.08 -2.47 -26.60
N TYR A 179 -7.72 -3.06 -25.46
CA TYR A 179 -6.32 -3.19 -25.04
C TYR A 179 -5.56 -4.14 -25.98
N ALA A 180 -6.14 -5.29 -26.29
CA ALA A 180 -5.55 -6.30 -27.14
C ALA A 180 -6.43 -6.64 -28.34
N SER A 181 -5.81 -7.06 -29.46
CA SER A 181 -6.48 -7.52 -30.67
C SER A 181 -7.11 -8.92 -30.53
N ASN A 182 -6.62 -9.72 -29.58
CA ASN A 182 -7.11 -11.07 -29.33
C ASN A 182 -8.54 -11.03 -28.75
N PRO A 183 -9.55 -11.61 -29.42
CA PRO A 183 -10.94 -11.60 -28.93
C PRO A 183 -11.17 -12.40 -27.64
N ASN A 184 -10.22 -13.28 -27.27
CA ASN A 184 -10.29 -14.08 -26.03
C ASN A 184 -9.45 -13.51 -24.89
N TYR A 185 -8.98 -12.26 -25.03
CA TYR A 185 -8.03 -11.67 -24.09
C TYR A 185 -8.59 -11.55 -22.66
N GLU A 186 -9.83 -11.10 -22.54
CA GLU A 186 -10.52 -10.95 -21.26
C GLU A 186 -10.66 -12.29 -20.51
N ASN A 187 -11.02 -13.35 -21.24
CA ASN A 187 -11.09 -14.70 -20.63
C ASN A 187 -9.70 -15.16 -20.16
N MET A 188 -8.65 -14.91 -20.95
CA MET A 188 -7.29 -15.28 -20.56
C MET A 188 -6.87 -14.57 -19.27
N ILE A 189 -7.16 -13.27 -19.12
CA ILE A 189 -6.87 -12.53 -17.89
C ILE A 189 -7.69 -13.09 -16.73
N SER A 190 -8.99 -13.27 -16.92
CA SER A 190 -9.91 -13.77 -15.90
C SER A 190 -9.48 -15.16 -15.38
N ASP A 191 -9.11 -16.06 -16.27
CA ASP A 191 -8.63 -17.41 -15.90
C ASP A 191 -7.32 -17.34 -15.10
N LYS A 192 -6.38 -16.47 -15.51
CA LYS A 192 -5.13 -16.23 -14.78
C LYS A 192 -5.36 -15.60 -13.42
N TYR A 193 -6.18 -14.58 -13.37
CA TYR A 193 -6.55 -13.91 -12.13
C TYR A 193 -7.13 -14.93 -11.12
N LYS A 194 -8.09 -15.73 -11.58
CA LYS A 194 -8.68 -16.79 -10.78
C LYS A 194 -7.63 -17.80 -10.31
N TYR A 195 -6.74 -18.23 -11.20
CA TYR A 195 -5.66 -19.16 -10.83
C TYR A 195 -4.76 -18.58 -9.74
N ILE A 196 -4.33 -17.31 -9.87
CA ILE A 196 -3.47 -16.63 -8.90
C ILE A 196 -4.18 -16.53 -7.54
N THR A 197 -5.43 -16.08 -7.55
CA THR A 197 -6.20 -15.87 -6.32
C THR A 197 -6.52 -17.16 -5.57
N GLU A 198 -6.69 -18.29 -6.27
CA GLU A 198 -7.01 -19.59 -5.69
C GLU A 198 -5.76 -20.38 -5.25
N ASN A 199 -4.59 -20.10 -5.85
CA ASN A 199 -3.38 -20.93 -5.66
C ASN A 199 -2.21 -20.20 -4.99
N THR A 200 -2.40 -18.93 -4.60
CA THR A 200 -1.39 -18.14 -3.88
C THR A 200 -2.01 -17.46 -2.65
N LYS A 201 -1.18 -16.93 -1.77
CA LYS A 201 -1.61 -16.13 -0.62
C LYS A 201 -1.57 -14.61 -0.86
N ILE A 202 -1.43 -14.19 -2.11
CA ILE A 202 -1.26 -12.77 -2.47
C ILE A 202 -2.42 -11.93 -1.95
N ILE A 203 -3.67 -12.35 -2.21
CA ILE A 203 -4.86 -11.62 -1.72
C ILE A 203 -4.93 -11.62 -0.19
N GLU A 204 -4.67 -12.75 0.46
CA GLU A 204 -4.67 -12.86 1.92
C GLU A 204 -3.72 -11.83 2.56
N TYR A 205 -2.46 -11.79 2.11
CA TYR A 205 -1.46 -10.85 2.63
C TYR A 205 -1.79 -9.39 2.30
N HIS A 206 -2.30 -9.13 1.11
CA HIS A 206 -2.72 -7.79 0.69
C HIS A 206 -3.88 -7.26 1.54
N ASP A 207 -4.90 -8.08 1.81
CA ASP A 207 -6.04 -7.71 2.65
C ASP A 207 -5.64 -7.49 4.11
N MET A 208 -4.75 -8.36 4.64
CA MET A 208 -4.19 -8.18 5.97
C MET A 208 -3.43 -6.86 6.08
N MET A 209 -2.56 -6.54 5.13
CA MET A 209 -1.83 -5.27 5.08
C MET A 209 -2.78 -4.07 5.05
N LYS A 210 -3.80 -4.07 4.18
CA LYS A 210 -4.81 -3.01 4.09
C LYS A 210 -5.62 -2.86 5.38
N SER A 211 -6.00 -3.96 6.02
CA SER A 211 -6.78 -3.93 7.26
C SER A 211 -6.03 -3.25 8.41
N TRP A 212 -4.71 -3.39 8.47
CA TRP A 212 -3.86 -2.73 9.45
C TRP A 212 -3.65 -1.24 9.15
N ALA A 213 -3.50 -0.87 7.90
CA ALA A 213 -3.41 0.54 7.51
C ALA A 213 -4.66 1.35 7.93
N ILE A 214 -5.85 0.75 7.84
CA ILE A 214 -7.11 1.38 8.26
C ILE A 214 -7.20 1.53 9.78
N LYS A 215 -6.69 0.58 10.57
CA LYS A 215 -6.71 0.64 12.03
C LYS A 215 -5.83 1.75 12.60
N CYS A 216 -4.74 2.10 11.92
CA CYS A 216 -3.82 3.16 12.36
C CYS A 216 -4.35 4.58 12.11
N HIS A 217 -5.35 4.75 11.24
CA HIS A 217 -5.91 6.07 10.89
C HIS A 217 -7.21 6.40 11.63
N ARG A 218 -7.66 5.54 12.58
CA ARG A 218 -8.78 5.80 13.49
C ARG A 218 -8.31 6.07 14.91
#